data_b0996bedb16fbb655f6bc305f14cfe69
#
_entry.id   b0996bedb16fbb655f6bc305f14cfe69
#
_cell.length_a   1.000
_cell.length_b   1.000
_cell.length_c   1.000
_cell.angle_alpha   90.00
_cell.angle_beta   90.00
_cell.angle_gamma   90.00
#
_symmetry.space_group_name_H-M   'P 1'
#
loop_
_entity.id
_entity.type
_entity.pdbx_description
1 polymer ?
#
loop_
_entity_poly.entity_id
_entity_poly.type
_entity_poly.pdbx_seq_one_letter_code
_entity_poly.pdbx_strand_id
1 'polypeptide(L)'
;MISRNEARRFYDEFGTKQDRQSFYEDAALKLLIELGKFSEADSLFELGCGTGRLAARLLSDHLPASAHYVGVDLSSTMVHLAKDRLAPFDGRHEVHLSNGEFEISRYGGPFDRVVSTYVLDLLSLTDIQKCLAGAHAAMVKGGLFCHAGLTRGTGPISRATSALWTLIHRIKPLRVGGCRPVVLADLITEDHWRLIHREVVISAAISSEVVVIEAR
;
A
#
# COMPACT_ATOMS: atom_id res chain seq x y z
N MET A 1 -5.15 14.23 -11.32
CA MET A 1 -4.47 12.92 -11.16
C MET A 1 -3.29 12.88 -12.10
N ILE A 2 -2.17 12.32 -11.68
CA ILE A 2 -1.05 12.03 -12.57
C ILE A 2 -1.35 10.75 -13.37
N SER A 3 -0.81 10.66 -14.58
CA SER A 3 -0.89 9.44 -15.40
C SER A 3 0.06 8.36 -14.84
N ARG A 4 -0.18 7.10 -15.22
CA ARG A 4 0.72 5.97 -14.86
C ARG A 4 2.17 6.22 -15.31
N ASN A 5 2.37 6.83 -16.48
CA ASN A 5 3.69 7.16 -17.00
C ASN A 5 4.38 8.26 -16.20
N GLU A 6 3.64 9.27 -15.73
CA GLU A 6 4.18 10.32 -14.86
C GLU A 6 4.54 9.74 -13.48
N ALA A 7 3.68 8.89 -12.91
CA ALA A 7 3.98 8.18 -11.67
C ALA A 7 5.25 7.34 -11.80
N ARG A 8 5.35 6.52 -12.87
CA ARG A 8 6.55 5.72 -13.13
C ARG A 8 7.81 6.57 -13.16
N ARG A 9 7.85 7.62 -13.98
CA ARG A 9 9.02 8.50 -14.10
C ARG A 9 9.39 9.14 -12.77
N PHE A 10 8.39 9.62 -12.03
CA PHE A 10 8.61 10.22 -10.72
C PHE A 10 9.28 9.23 -9.76
N TYR A 11 8.75 8.01 -9.64
CA TYR A 11 9.30 7.00 -8.73
C TYR A 11 10.63 6.40 -9.23
N ASP A 12 10.86 6.32 -10.54
CA ASP A 12 12.16 5.95 -11.10
C ASP A 12 13.27 6.95 -10.71
N GLU A 13 12.95 8.26 -10.66
CA GLU A 13 13.86 9.32 -10.22
C GLU A 13 13.95 9.45 -8.70
N PHE A 14 12.87 9.11 -8.01
CA PHE A 14 12.78 9.24 -6.56
C PHE A 14 13.65 8.22 -5.84
N GLY A 15 13.63 6.96 -6.29
CA GLY A 15 14.51 5.89 -5.83
C GLY A 15 14.56 5.75 -4.31
N THR A 16 15.76 5.62 -3.75
CA THR A 16 15.99 5.46 -2.30
C THR A 16 15.50 6.61 -1.43
N LYS A 17 15.18 7.78 -2.02
CA LYS A 17 14.58 8.91 -1.27
C LYS A 17 13.20 8.55 -0.70
N GLN A 18 12.53 7.53 -1.26
CA GLN A 18 11.27 6.98 -0.73
C GLN A 18 11.40 6.65 0.75
N ASP A 19 12.48 6.03 1.18
CA ASP A 19 12.68 5.61 2.58
C ASP A 19 12.73 6.79 3.57
N ARG A 20 12.96 8.02 3.10
CA ARG A 20 12.92 9.23 3.93
C ARG A 20 11.50 9.61 4.37
N GLN A 21 10.46 9.04 3.75
CA GLN A 21 9.06 9.27 4.14
C GLN A 21 8.68 8.52 5.42
N SER A 22 9.55 7.63 5.92
CA SER A 22 9.38 6.88 7.17
C SER A 22 8.93 7.74 8.36
N PHE A 23 9.33 9.01 8.43
CA PHE A 23 9.00 9.92 9.54
C PHE A 23 7.49 10.11 9.77
N TYR A 24 6.64 9.95 8.74
CA TYR A 24 5.18 10.00 8.89
C TYR A 24 4.51 8.65 8.62
N GLU A 25 5.14 7.76 7.85
CA GLU A 25 4.59 6.46 7.48
C GLU A 25 4.71 5.42 8.60
N ASP A 26 5.82 5.42 9.35
CA ASP A 26 6.17 4.32 10.27
C ASP A 26 5.14 4.08 11.37
N ALA A 27 4.48 5.13 11.86
CA ALA A 27 3.46 4.97 12.89
C ALA A 27 2.23 4.21 12.35
N ALA A 28 1.78 4.52 11.12
CA ALA A 28 0.68 3.82 10.48
C ALA A 28 1.07 2.40 10.07
N LEU A 29 2.29 2.20 9.56
CA LEU A 29 2.80 0.87 9.20
C LEU A 29 2.95 -0.03 10.42
N LYS A 30 3.39 0.50 11.56
CA LYS A 30 3.45 -0.27 12.81
C LYS A 30 2.07 -0.78 13.22
N LEU A 31 1.07 0.10 13.21
CA LEU A 31 -0.32 -0.28 13.52
C LEU A 31 -0.85 -1.30 12.51
N LEU A 32 -0.59 -1.10 11.20
CA LEU A 32 -0.99 -2.04 10.17
C LEU A 32 -0.42 -3.44 10.39
N ILE A 33 0.86 -3.52 10.78
CA ILE A 33 1.53 -4.78 11.07
C ILE A 33 0.90 -5.47 12.29
N GLU A 34 0.59 -4.72 13.35
CA GLU A 34 -0.06 -5.25 14.56
C GLU A 34 -1.45 -5.83 14.26
N LEU A 35 -2.20 -5.20 13.35
CA LEU A 35 -3.58 -5.56 13.03
C LEU A 35 -3.72 -6.57 11.89
N GLY A 36 -2.73 -6.66 11.00
CA GLY A 36 -2.78 -7.46 9.78
C GLY A 36 -2.62 -8.96 9.99
N LYS A 37 -2.34 -9.42 11.24
CA LYS A 37 -2.16 -10.83 11.60
C LYS A 37 -1.23 -11.57 10.65
N PHE A 38 -0.09 -10.97 10.34
CA PHE A 38 0.85 -11.50 9.35
C PHE A 38 1.48 -12.82 9.78
N SER A 39 1.55 -13.12 11.09
CA SER A 39 2.04 -14.41 11.60
C SER A 39 1.12 -15.61 11.28
N GLU A 40 -0.10 -15.34 10.80
CA GLU A 40 -1.08 -16.35 10.39
C GLU A 40 -1.15 -16.50 8.85
N ALA A 41 -0.26 -15.85 8.09
CA ALA A 41 -0.32 -15.81 6.63
C ALA A 41 0.73 -16.71 6.00
N ASP A 42 0.33 -17.59 5.10
CA ASP A 42 1.23 -18.41 4.28
C ASP A 42 1.55 -17.75 2.94
N SER A 43 0.70 -16.81 2.49
CA SER A 43 0.85 -16.12 1.21
C SER A 43 0.46 -14.64 1.32
N LEU A 44 1.33 -13.77 0.81
CA LEU A 44 1.15 -12.32 0.85
C LEU A 44 1.42 -11.69 -0.51
N PHE A 45 0.52 -10.81 -0.94
CA PHE A 45 0.72 -9.95 -2.11
C PHE A 45 0.79 -8.48 -1.69
N GLU A 46 1.79 -7.74 -2.18
CA GLU A 46 1.93 -6.30 -1.95
C GLU A 46 1.82 -5.52 -3.26
N LEU A 47 0.80 -4.64 -3.35
CA LEU A 47 0.63 -3.70 -4.43
C LEU A 47 1.43 -2.43 -4.15
N GLY A 48 2.41 -2.14 -5.02
CA GLY A 48 3.30 -0.98 -4.86
C GLY A 48 4.33 -1.22 -3.75
N CYS A 49 5.16 -2.27 -3.90
CA CYS A 49 6.13 -2.66 -2.88
C CYS A 49 7.28 -1.65 -2.68
N GLY A 50 7.39 -0.65 -3.55
CA GLY A 50 8.41 0.39 -3.49
C GLY A 50 9.82 -0.19 -3.39
N THR A 51 10.59 0.30 -2.43
CA THR A 51 11.96 -0.18 -2.17
C THR A 51 12.01 -1.53 -1.43
N GLY A 52 10.87 -2.20 -1.18
CA GLY A 52 10.81 -3.46 -0.43
C GLY A 52 11.00 -3.30 1.10
N ARG A 53 10.90 -2.07 1.64
CA ARG A 53 11.14 -1.80 3.07
C ARG A 53 10.13 -2.52 3.97
N LEU A 54 8.84 -2.46 3.64
CA LEU A 54 7.80 -3.17 4.39
C LEU A 54 7.96 -4.69 4.23
N ALA A 55 8.17 -5.16 2.99
CA ALA A 55 8.39 -6.56 2.68
C ALA A 55 9.53 -7.18 3.51
N ALA A 56 10.69 -6.51 3.55
CA ALA A 56 11.84 -7.00 4.33
C ALA A 56 11.49 -7.14 5.81
N ARG A 57 10.79 -6.15 6.40
CA ARG A 57 10.34 -6.19 7.78
C ARG A 57 9.34 -7.32 8.04
N LEU A 58 8.39 -7.53 7.12
CA LEU A 58 7.41 -8.61 7.24
C LEU A 58 8.08 -9.99 7.15
N LEU A 59 8.98 -10.19 6.19
CA LEU A 59 9.69 -11.46 5.99
C LEU A 59 10.66 -11.79 7.14
N SER A 60 11.28 -10.76 7.74
CA SER A 60 12.21 -10.94 8.87
C SER A 60 11.48 -11.26 10.18
N ASP A 61 10.44 -10.47 10.50
CA ASP A 61 9.98 -10.39 11.89
C ASP A 61 8.52 -10.86 12.10
N HIS A 62 7.72 -10.96 11.03
CA HIS A 62 6.27 -11.12 11.19
C HIS A 62 5.64 -12.28 10.42
N LEU A 63 6.20 -12.66 9.27
CA LEU A 63 5.69 -13.77 8.48
C LEU A 63 6.32 -15.09 8.92
N PRO A 64 5.57 -16.22 8.87
CA PRO A 64 6.14 -17.54 9.05
C PRO A 64 7.30 -17.80 8.09
N ALA A 65 8.26 -18.65 8.48
CA ALA A 65 9.40 -19.00 7.64
C ALA A 65 8.99 -19.68 6.31
N SER A 66 7.84 -20.35 6.30
CA SER A 66 7.24 -20.98 5.11
C SER A 66 6.49 -20.01 4.21
N ALA A 67 6.18 -18.80 4.69
CA ALA A 67 5.35 -17.87 3.94
C ALA A 67 6.04 -17.35 2.68
N HIS A 68 5.25 -17.22 1.61
CA HIS A 68 5.68 -16.69 0.32
C HIS A 68 5.14 -15.27 0.11
N TYR A 69 6.02 -14.37 -0.30
CA TYR A 69 5.74 -12.98 -0.60
C TYR A 69 5.81 -12.70 -2.10
N VAL A 70 4.83 -11.97 -2.62
CA VAL A 70 4.83 -11.46 -3.99
C VAL A 70 4.62 -9.95 -3.96
N GLY A 71 5.57 -9.19 -4.48
CA GLY A 71 5.49 -7.74 -4.59
C GLY A 71 5.44 -7.27 -6.02
N VAL A 72 4.69 -6.20 -6.27
CA VAL A 72 4.69 -5.54 -7.59
C VAL A 72 4.89 -4.04 -7.44
N ASP A 73 5.63 -3.43 -8.38
CA ASP A 73 5.72 -1.98 -8.48
C ASP A 73 5.71 -1.51 -9.93
N LEU A 74 5.25 -0.29 -10.18
CA LEU A 74 5.19 0.33 -11.50
C LEU A 74 6.57 0.83 -11.96
N SER A 75 7.46 1.17 -11.02
CA SER A 75 8.80 1.70 -11.25
C SER A 75 9.83 0.57 -11.33
N SER A 76 10.59 0.55 -12.42
CA SER A 76 11.69 -0.42 -12.57
C SER A 76 12.81 -0.21 -11.55
N THR A 77 13.06 1.04 -11.16
CA THR A 77 14.01 1.39 -10.10
C THR A 77 13.56 0.82 -8.76
N MET A 78 12.28 0.94 -8.41
CA MET A 78 11.73 0.37 -7.17
C MET A 78 11.84 -1.15 -7.16
N VAL A 79 11.48 -1.82 -8.28
CA VAL A 79 11.62 -3.28 -8.41
C VAL A 79 13.06 -3.73 -8.20
N HIS A 80 14.05 -3.02 -8.75
CA HIS A 80 15.45 -3.33 -8.55
C HIS A 80 15.87 -3.18 -7.08
N LEU A 81 15.54 -2.05 -6.46
CA LEU A 81 15.82 -1.81 -5.04
C LEU A 81 15.15 -2.83 -4.12
N ALA A 82 13.92 -3.22 -4.42
CA ALA A 82 13.22 -4.24 -3.66
C ALA A 82 13.90 -5.61 -3.77
N LYS A 83 14.29 -6.03 -4.98
CA LYS A 83 15.03 -7.29 -5.19
C LYS A 83 16.34 -7.32 -4.43
N ASP A 84 17.11 -6.23 -4.48
CA ASP A 84 18.37 -6.13 -3.74
C ASP A 84 18.15 -6.22 -2.22
N ARG A 85 17.13 -5.53 -1.71
CA ARG A 85 16.79 -5.56 -0.28
C ARG A 85 16.28 -6.91 0.19
N LEU A 86 15.55 -7.62 -0.66
CA LEU A 86 14.95 -8.91 -0.33
C LEU A 86 15.88 -10.10 -0.62
N ALA A 87 17.05 -9.90 -1.21
CA ALA A 87 18.01 -10.95 -1.49
C ALA A 87 18.33 -11.88 -0.28
N PRO A 88 18.36 -11.40 0.99
CA PRO A 88 18.56 -12.30 2.14
C PRO A 88 17.41 -13.30 2.36
N PHE A 89 16.25 -13.12 1.73
CA PHE A 89 15.06 -13.98 1.85
C PHE A 89 14.84 -14.82 0.59
N ASP A 90 15.92 -15.25 -0.07
CA ASP A 90 15.87 -16.03 -1.32
C ASP A 90 14.97 -17.27 -1.17
N GLY A 91 14.21 -17.58 -2.22
CA GLY A 91 13.21 -18.67 -2.24
C GLY A 91 11.88 -18.33 -1.52
N ARG A 92 11.77 -17.18 -0.84
CA ARG A 92 10.56 -16.77 -0.13
C ARG A 92 9.87 -15.54 -0.74
N HIS A 93 10.40 -14.98 -1.82
CA HIS A 93 9.84 -13.79 -2.44
C HIS A 93 9.95 -13.77 -3.95
N GLU A 94 9.00 -13.07 -4.55
CA GLU A 94 9.04 -12.65 -5.94
C GLU A 94 8.73 -11.16 -6.03
N VAL A 95 9.43 -10.43 -6.92
CA VAL A 95 9.15 -9.02 -7.19
C VAL A 95 9.05 -8.81 -8.69
N HIS A 96 7.92 -8.24 -9.13
CA HIS A 96 7.61 -8.05 -10.54
C HIS A 96 7.36 -6.58 -10.91
N LEU A 97 7.72 -6.23 -12.15
CA LEU A 97 7.32 -4.94 -12.72
C LEU A 97 5.85 -5.01 -13.14
N SER A 98 5.05 -4.09 -12.61
CA SER A 98 3.63 -3.97 -12.95
C SER A 98 3.42 -3.10 -14.19
N ASN A 99 2.37 -3.40 -14.96
CA ASN A 99 1.86 -2.52 -16.02
C ASN A 99 0.79 -1.52 -15.49
N GLY A 100 0.52 -1.55 -14.18
CA GLY A 100 -0.48 -0.73 -13.50
C GLY A 100 -1.92 -1.27 -13.61
N GLU A 101 -2.12 -2.49 -14.10
CA GLU A 101 -3.40 -3.19 -14.03
C GLU A 101 -3.57 -3.92 -12.71
N PHE A 102 -4.84 -4.14 -12.32
CA PHE A 102 -5.17 -4.70 -11.00
C PHE A 102 -5.58 -6.18 -11.10
N GLU A 103 -5.09 -6.91 -12.09
CA GLU A 103 -5.25 -8.37 -12.22
C GLU A 103 -4.25 -9.08 -11.31
N ILE A 104 -4.50 -9.07 -10.00
CA ILE A 104 -3.58 -9.63 -9.00
C ILE A 104 -3.39 -11.13 -9.18
N SER A 105 -4.43 -11.86 -9.60
CA SER A 105 -4.38 -13.30 -9.86
C SER A 105 -3.35 -13.74 -10.90
N ARG A 106 -2.88 -12.83 -11.77
CA ARG A 106 -1.80 -13.13 -12.73
C ARG A 106 -0.44 -13.39 -12.05
N TYR A 107 -0.28 -12.96 -10.80
CA TYR A 107 0.94 -13.12 -10.01
C TYR A 107 0.85 -14.31 -9.05
N GLY A 108 -0.18 -15.14 -9.14
CA GLY A 108 -0.41 -16.29 -8.29
C GLY A 108 -1.61 -16.13 -7.37
N GLY A 109 -1.58 -16.79 -6.24
CA GLY A 109 -2.66 -16.82 -5.25
C GLY A 109 -3.39 -18.19 -5.23
N PRO A 110 -4.49 -18.31 -4.49
CA PRO A 110 -5.10 -17.23 -3.71
C PRO A 110 -4.23 -16.80 -2.53
N PHE A 111 -4.31 -15.50 -2.17
CA PHE A 111 -3.49 -14.91 -1.11
C PHE A 111 -4.26 -14.78 0.21
N ASP A 112 -3.57 -15.06 1.33
CA ASP A 112 -4.10 -14.83 2.68
C ASP A 112 -4.10 -13.35 3.04
N ARG A 113 -3.09 -12.61 2.55
CA ARG A 113 -2.96 -11.17 2.77
C ARG A 113 -2.72 -10.45 1.45
N VAL A 114 -3.43 -9.36 1.26
CA VAL A 114 -3.10 -8.36 0.25
C VAL A 114 -2.80 -7.05 0.95
N VAL A 115 -1.67 -6.44 0.64
CA VAL A 115 -1.21 -5.21 1.27
C VAL A 115 -1.08 -4.11 0.23
N SER A 116 -1.48 -2.89 0.60
CA SER A 116 -1.24 -1.69 -0.21
C SER A 116 -0.96 -0.51 0.70
N THR A 117 0.25 0.03 0.63
CA THR A 117 0.66 1.15 1.48
C THR A 117 1.07 2.35 0.63
N TYR A 118 0.38 3.49 0.81
CA TYR A 118 0.62 4.76 0.10
C TYR A 118 0.58 4.65 -1.43
N VAL A 119 -0.28 3.75 -1.95
CA VAL A 119 -0.53 3.56 -3.39
C VAL A 119 -1.92 4.00 -3.79
N LEU A 120 -2.95 3.68 -2.98
CA LEU A 120 -4.33 4.01 -3.33
C LEU A 120 -4.58 5.53 -3.39
N ASP A 121 -3.81 6.31 -2.67
CA ASP A 121 -3.79 7.77 -2.70
C ASP A 121 -3.23 8.37 -4.00
N LEU A 122 -2.58 7.56 -4.85
CA LEU A 122 -2.19 7.93 -6.23
C LEU A 122 -3.30 7.65 -7.26
N LEU A 123 -4.26 6.78 -6.92
CA LEU A 123 -5.22 6.21 -7.85
C LEU A 123 -6.50 7.06 -7.97
N SER A 124 -7.17 6.97 -9.11
CA SER A 124 -8.54 7.46 -9.25
C SER A 124 -9.50 6.62 -8.40
N LEU A 125 -10.69 7.16 -8.07
CA LEU A 125 -11.71 6.38 -7.33
C LEU A 125 -12.10 5.11 -8.08
N THR A 126 -12.21 5.19 -9.40
CA THR A 126 -12.49 4.04 -10.26
C THR A 126 -11.37 2.99 -10.21
N ASP A 127 -10.09 3.43 -10.20
CA ASP A 127 -8.98 2.51 -10.11
C ASP A 127 -8.84 1.89 -8.72
N ILE A 128 -9.19 2.62 -7.65
CA ILE A 128 -9.29 2.06 -6.30
C ILE A 128 -10.35 0.94 -6.26
N GLN A 129 -11.52 1.17 -6.85
CA GLN A 129 -12.56 0.14 -6.93
C GLN A 129 -12.11 -1.09 -7.71
N LYS A 130 -11.42 -0.91 -8.85
CA LYS A 130 -10.81 -2.01 -9.61
C LYS A 130 -9.75 -2.75 -8.80
N CYS A 131 -8.92 -2.01 -8.07
CA CYS A 131 -7.91 -2.59 -7.18
C CYS A 131 -8.56 -3.47 -6.09
N LEU A 132 -9.59 -2.96 -5.41
CA LEU A 132 -10.34 -3.73 -4.40
C LEU A 132 -10.99 -4.97 -5.00
N ALA A 133 -11.59 -4.87 -6.19
CA ALA A 133 -12.19 -6.01 -6.88
C ALA A 133 -11.13 -7.05 -7.29
N GLY A 134 -9.98 -6.61 -7.81
CA GLY A 134 -8.85 -7.49 -8.17
C GLY A 134 -8.23 -8.17 -6.95
N ALA A 135 -8.14 -7.45 -5.84
CA ALA A 135 -7.68 -8.01 -4.57
C ALA A 135 -8.65 -9.08 -4.05
N HIS A 136 -9.95 -8.78 -4.01
CA HIS A 136 -10.97 -9.73 -3.59
C HIS A 136 -10.94 -11.03 -4.42
N ALA A 137 -10.82 -10.90 -5.75
CA ALA A 137 -10.80 -12.07 -6.66
C ALA A 137 -9.54 -12.93 -6.50
N ALA A 138 -8.45 -12.37 -5.95
CA ALA A 138 -7.17 -13.06 -5.76
C ALA A 138 -6.92 -13.52 -4.32
N MET A 139 -7.89 -13.34 -3.42
CA MET A 139 -7.77 -13.69 -2.00
C MET A 139 -8.55 -14.96 -1.64
N VAL A 140 -8.08 -15.64 -0.59
CA VAL A 140 -8.88 -16.66 0.07
C VAL A 140 -10.07 -16.01 0.78
N LYS A 141 -11.16 -16.75 0.93
CA LYS A 141 -12.26 -16.32 1.81
C LYS A 141 -11.75 -16.18 3.25
N GLY A 142 -12.05 -15.04 3.90
CA GLY A 142 -11.49 -14.71 5.21
C GLY A 142 -10.09 -14.12 5.17
N GLY A 143 -9.48 -13.97 4.00
CA GLY A 143 -8.21 -13.25 3.82
C GLY A 143 -8.34 -11.76 4.15
N LEU A 144 -7.23 -11.12 4.56
CA LEU A 144 -7.24 -9.72 4.96
C LEU A 144 -6.57 -8.82 3.91
N PHE A 145 -7.31 -7.80 3.47
CA PHE A 145 -6.74 -6.65 2.76
C PHE A 145 -6.31 -5.60 3.78
N CYS A 146 -5.02 -5.28 3.79
CA CYS A 146 -4.37 -4.39 4.75
C CYS A 146 -3.92 -3.12 4.04
N HIS A 147 -4.45 -1.97 4.43
CA HIS A 147 -4.14 -0.68 3.80
C HIS A 147 -3.63 0.35 4.80
N ALA A 148 -2.61 1.09 4.42
CA ALA A 148 -2.24 2.36 5.02
C ALA A 148 -2.03 3.41 3.92
N GLY A 149 -2.56 4.63 4.09
CA GLY A 149 -2.40 5.68 3.10
C GLY A 149 -2.85 7.04 3.61
N LEU A 150 -2.55 8.09 2.85
CA LEU A 150 -2.90 9.46 3.21
C LEU A 150 -4.41 9.65 3.30
N THR A 151 -4.87 10.28 4.37
CA THR A 151 -6.29 10.57 4.57
C THR A 151 -6.53 12.00 5.05
N ARG A 152 -7.80 12.36 5.22
CA ARG A 152 -8.19 13.67 5.75
C ARG A 152 -7.84 13.80 7.22
N GLY A 153 -7.35 14.98 7.60
CA GLY A 153 -7.06 15.27 9.00
C GLY A 153 -8.31 15.26 9.89
N THR A 154 -8.15 14.79 11.12
CA THR A 154 -9.23 14.76 12.13
C THR A 154 -9.15 15.91 13.13
N GLY A 155 -7.94 16.39 13.45
CA GLY A 155 -7.70 17.56 14.34
C GLY A 155 -7.48 18.86 13.57
N PRO A 156 -7.48 20.04 14.22
CA PRO A 156 -7.35 21.33 13.55
C PRO A 156 -6.09 21.45 12.67
N ILE A 157 -4.93 21.07 13.21
CA ILE A 157 -3.64 21.15 12.51
C ILE A 157 -3.61 20.16 11.34
N SER A 158 -3.97 18.91 11.56
CA SER A 158 -3.96 17.89 10.51
C SER A 158 -4.99 18.15 9.41
N ARG A 159 -6.14 18.81 9.74
CA ARG A 159 -7.10 19.31 8.75
C ARG A 159 -6.49 20.38 7.87
N ALA A 160 -5.80 21.37 8.47
CA ALA A 160 -5.12 22.41 7.72
C ALA A 160 -4.02 21.80 6.81
N THR A 161 -3.22 20.86 7.33
CA THR A 161 -2.19 20.15 6.54
C THR A 161 -2.81 19.39 5.38
N SER A 162 -3.88 18.61 5.60
CA SER A 162 -4.50 17.83 4.52
C SER A 162 -5.22 18.72 3.49
N ALA A 163 -5.77 19.87 3.91
CA ALA A 163 -6.33 20.87 2.99
C ALA A 163 -5.25 21.51 2.11
N LEU A 164 -4.12 21.92 2.71
CA LEU A 164 -2.98 22.46 1.98
C LEU A 164 -2.40 21.41 1.01
N TRP A 165 -2.25 20.16 1.44
CA TRP A 165 -1.82 19.04 0.61
C TRP A 165 -2.74 18.88 -0.61
N THR A 166 -4.06 18.87 -0.38
CA THR A 166 -5.06 18.77 -1.44
C THR A 166 -4.96 19.94 -2.42
N LEU A 167 -4.73 21.16 -1.93
CA LEU A 167 -4.55 22.33 -2.77
C LEU A 167 -3.28 22.20 -3.64
N ILE A 168 -2.16 21.82 -3.04
CA ILE A 168 -0.90 21.59 -3.79
C ILE A 168 -1.09 20.50 -4.84
N HIS A 169 -1.76 19.39 -4.47
CA HIS A 169 -2.05 18.31 -5.42
C HIS A 169 -2.89 18.79 -6.61
N ARG A 170 -3.88 19.67 -6.38
CA ARG A 170 -4.70 20.23 -7.48
C ARG A 170 -3.89 21.08 -8.46
N ILE A 171 -2.92 21.85 -7.97
CA ILE A 171 -2.14 22.81 -8.77
C ILE A 171 -0.91 22.13 -9.39
N LYS A 172 -0.16 21.38 -8.59
CA LYS A 172 1.11 20.73 -8.98
C LYS A 172 1.23 19.36 -8.29
N PRO A 173 0.53 18.32 -8.77
CA PRO A 173 0.45 17.02 -8.10
C PRO A 173 1.82 16.37 -7.83
N LEU A 174 2.78 16.53 -8.72
CA LEU A 174 4.13 15.97 -8.54
C LEU A 174 4.91 16.57 -7.35
N ARG A 175 4.53 17.77 -6.85
CA ARG A 175 5.17 18.32 -5.63
C ARG A 175 4.85 17.51 -4.36
N VAL A 176 3.77 16.77 -4.39
CA VAL A 176 3.33 15.88 -3.30
C VAL A 176 3.37 14.42 -3.74
N GLY A 177 4.28 14.09 -4.66
CA GLY A 177 4.45 12.72 -5.17
C GLY A 177 3.25 12.17 -5.94
N GLY A 178 2.29 13.02 -6.32
CA GLY A 178 1.02 12.59 -6.93
C GLY A 178 -0.04 12.14 -5.94
N CYS A 179 0.32 11.99 -4.66
CA CYS A 179 -0.58 11.49 -3.61
C CYS A 179 -1.61 12.53 -3.18
N ARG A 180 -2.80 12.08 -2.83
CA ARG A 180 -3.90 12.90 -2.28
C ARG A 180 -4.58 12.19 -1.12
N PRO A 181 -5.13 12.92 -0.13
CA PRO A 181 -5.91 12.30 0.92
C PRO A 181 -7.14 11.54 0.35
N VAL A 182 -7.24 10.26 0.69
CA VAL A 182 -8.36 9.37 0.37
C VAL A 182 -8.93 8.81 1.67
N VAL A 183 -10.24 8.67 1.75
CA VAL A 183 -10.91 7.93 2.82
C VAL A 183 -11.32 6.59 2.21
N LEU A 184 -10.52 5.55 2.45
CA LEU A 184 -10.75 4.24 1.83
C LEU A 184 -12.04 3.61 2.35
N ALA A 185 -12.35 3.81 3.63
CA ALA A 185 -13.55 3.26 4.25
C ALA A 185 -14.85 3.65 3.54
N ASP A 186 -14.89 4.83 2.90
CA ASP A 186 -16.07 5.30 2.15
C ASP A 186 -16.26 4.54 0.81
N LEU A 187 -15.28 3.75 0.38
CA LEU A 187 -15.28 3.02 -0.90
C LEU A 187 -15.46 1.51 -0.72
N ILE A 188 -15.54 1.03 0.52
CA ILE A 188 -15.71 -0.37 0.85
C ILE A 188 -17.19 -0.76 0.70
N THR A 189 -17.45 -1.85 -0.02
CA THR A 189 -18.81 -2.43 -0.16
C THR A 189 -18.98 -3.62 0.76
N GLU A 190 -20.07 -3.66 1.52
CA GLU A 190 -20.34 -4.74 2.48
C GLU A 190 -20.63 -6.09 1.83
N ASP A 191 -20.96 -6.11 0.55
CA ASP A 191 -21.20 -7.35 -0.21
C ASP A 191 -19.93 -8.20 -0.37
N HIS A 192 -18.76 -7.54 -0.48
CA HIS A 192 -17.49 -8.21 -0.70
C HIS A 192 -16.57 -8.17 0.52
N TRP A 193 -16.74 -7.15 1.38
CA TRP A 193 -15.81 -6.87 2.45
C TRP A 193 -16.49 -6.74 3.80
N ARG A 194 -15.81 -7.22 4.84
CA ARG A 194 -16.15 -6.94 6.23
C ARG A 194 -15.08 -6.01 6.81
N LEU A 195 -15.47 -4.84 7.28
CA LEU A 195 -14.56 -3.94 7.99
C LEU A 195 -14.16 -4.56 9.33
N ILE A 196 -12.88 -4.83 9.51
CA ILE A 196 -12.29 -5.37 10.74
C ILE A 196 -11.77 -4.24 11.61
N HIS A 197 -11.00 -3.30 11.01
CA HIS A 197 -10.42 -2.18 11.73
C HIS A 197 -10.30 -0.96 10.83
N ARG A 198 -10.50 0.22 11.45
CA ARG A 198 -10.22 1.52 10.84
C ARG A 198 -9.72 2.49 11.89
N GLU A 199 -8.57 3.09 11.65
CA GLU A 199 -8.01 4.12 12.53
C GLU A 199 -7.27 5.19 11.72
N VAL A 200 -7.27 6.43 12.24
CA VAL A 200 -6.49 7.53 11.66
C VAL A 200 -5.32 7.82 12.59
N VAL A 201 -4.12 7.57 12.11
CA VAL A 201 -2.85 7.86 12.77
C VAL A 201 -2.32 9.21 12.30
N ILE A 202 -1.91 10.08 13.23
CA ILE A 202 -1.33 11.38 12.90
C ILE A 202 0.14 11.36 13.31
N SER A 203 1.03 11.54 12.34
CA SER A 203 2.47 11.68 12.56
C SER A 203 2.98 12.90 11.81
N ALA A 204 3.76 13.75 12.45
CA ALA A 204 4.28 15.01 11.87
C ALA A 204 3.18 15.88 11.21
N ALA A 205 1.99 15.96 11.83
CA ALA A 205 0.80 16.65 11.32
C ALA A 205 0.19 16.06 10.02
N ILE A 206 0.72 14.95 9.50
CA ILE A 206 0.19 14.21 8.36
C ILE A 206 -0.70 13.10 8.88
N SER A 207 -1.89 12.94 8.28
CA SER A 207 -2.86 11.91 8.67
C SER A 207 -2.79 10.74 7.71
N SER A 208 -2.65 9.54 8.25
CA SER A 208 -2.73 8.27 7.53
C SER A 208 -3.90 7.45 8.05
N GLU A 209 -4.71 6.89 7.18
CA GLU A 209 -5.76 5.93 7.52
C GLU A 209 -5.18 4.53 7.47
N VAL A 210 -5.37 3.75 8.53
CA VAL A 210 -5.10 2.31 8.57
C VAL A 210 -6.43 1.59 8.49
N VAL A 211 -6.59 0.72 7.50
CA VAL A 211 -7.81 -0.04 7.26
C VAL A 211 -7.45 -1.51 7.08
N VAL A 212 -8.13 -2.38 7.83
CA VAL A 212 -8.08 -3.82 7.63
C VAL A 212 -9.49 -4.30 7.31
N ILE A 213 -9.67 -4.94 6.17
CA ILE A 213 -10.94 -5.52 5.71
C ILE A 213 -10.74 -6.98 5.37
N GLU A 214 -11.78 -7.78 5.59
CA GLU A 214 -11.79 -9.23 5.36
C GLU A 214 -12.64 -9.56 4.12
N ALA A 215 -12.12 -10.42 3.25
CA ALA A 215 -12.84 -10.94 2.09
C ALA A 215 -13.97 -11.91 2.51
N ARG A 216 -15.19 -11.69 1.99
CA ARG A 216 -16.39 -12.52 2.28
C ARG A 216 -16.58 -13.67 1.31
#